data_cb244f8fbc2893ff3d35b873398ba616
#
_entry.id   cb244f8fbc2893ff3d35b873398ba616
#
_cell.length_a   1.000
_cell.length_b   1.000
_cell.length_c   1.000
_cell.angle_alpha   90.00
_cell.angle_beta   90.00
_cell.angle_gamma   90.00
#
_symmetry.space_group_name_H-M   'P 1'
#
loop_
_entity.id
_entity.type
_entity.pdbx_description
1 polymer ?
#
loop_
_entity_poly.entity_id
_entity_poly.type
_entity_poly.pdbx_seq_one_letter_code
_entity_poly.pdbx_strand_id
1 'polypeptide(L)'
;SVSAIDTSGKRAEYSSWGKGVTVAAVGGPMDAYDFETGTNINTNGTSNATPLVAGFLALAKQKWPNATSNQLLQLLTHTARTDQSGWNKYIGYGGADPGAMVNTDPSQYPDENPIMDKGNDLGPTNEETQQYLAGLVDPRNIAGDSTYTYRGIDESILRDTDTAVPMHLGTSPRYHAK
;
A
#
# COMPACT_ATOMS: atom_id res chain seq x y z
N SER A 1 0.77 -3.97 0.46
CA SER A 1 -0.45 -3.35 1.03
C SER A 1 -0.30 -3.04 2.51
N VAL A 2 -1.25 -2.27 3.06
CA VAL A 2 -1.29 -1.86 4.47
C VAL A 2 -2.51 -2.49 5.13
N SER A 3 -2.32 -3.16 6.27
CA SER A 3 -3.41 -3.62 7.13
C SER A 3 -3.76 -2.57 8.18
N ALA A 4 -4.94 -2.71 8.78
CA ALA A 4 -5.40 -1.82 9.84
C ALA A 4 -5.22 -2.45 11.22
N ILE A 5 -4.65 -1.68 12.13
CA ILE A 5 -4.66 -1.94 13.58
C ILE A 5 -5.50 -0.88 14.28
N ASP A 6 -5.98 -1.20 15.45
CA ASP A 6 -6.61 -0.24 16.35
C ASP A 6 -5.55 0.53 17.17
N THR A 7 -6.00 1.44 18.02
CA THR A 7 -5.13 2.25 18.89
C THR A 7 -4.41 1.43 19.96
N SER A 8 -4.82 0.18 20.20
CA SER A 8 -4.12 -0.76 21.09
C SER A 8 -3.04 -1.60 20.38
N GLY A 9 -2.90 -1.44 19.06
CA GLY A 9 -1.98 -2.20 18.24
C GLY A 9 -2.49 -3.56 17.78
N LYS A 10 -3.73 -3.90 18.06
CA LYS A 10 -4.34 -5.15 17.59
C LYS A 10 -4.90 -4.98 16.20
N ARG A 11 -4.80 -6.03 15.37
CA ARG A 11 -5.43 -6.02 14.04
C ARG A 11 -6.93 -5.77 14.16
N ALA A 12 -7.43 -4.79 13.44
CA ALA A 12 -8.85 -4.51 13.37
C ALA A 12 -9.61 -5.64 12.65
N GLU A 13 -10.82 -5.97 13.13
CA GLU A 13 -11.61 -7.09 12.58
C GLU A 13 -11.89 -6.93 11.08
N TYR A 14 -12.14 -5.70 10.64
CA TYR A 14 -12.40 -5.38 9.23
C TYR A 14 -11.14 -5.39 8.35
N SER A 15 -9.94 -5.49 8.95
CA SER A 15 -8.70 -5.40 8.18
C SER A 15 -8.53 -6.60 7.26
N SER A 16 -8.23 -6.36 6.00
CA SER A 16 -7.72 -7.38 5.12
C SER A 16 -6.39 -7.95 5.62
N TRP A 17 -6.14 -9.20 5.31
CA TRP A 17 -4.93 -9.91 5.69
C TRP A 17 -4.51 -10.87 4.58
N GLY A 18 -3.28 -11.36 4.64
CA GLY A 18 -2.74 -12.30 3.68
C GLY A 18 -1.31 -11.96 3.25
N LYS A 19 -0.83 -12.67 2.25
CA LYS A 19 0.57 -12.59 1.77
C LYS A 19 0.98 -11.19 1.26
N GLY A 20 0.01 -10.40 0.78
CA GLY A 20 0.26 -9.05 0.27
C GLY A 20 0.48 -7.98 1.34
N VAL A 21 0.22 -8.26 2.62
CA VAL A 21 0.38 -7.27 3.68
C VAL A 21 1.85 -6.98 3.93
N THR A 22 2.24 -5.71 3.85
CA THR A 22 3.61 -5.26 4.11
C THR A 22 3.77 -4.76 5.54
N VAL A 23 2.94 -3.83 5.95
CA VAL A 23 2.93 -3.24 7.30
C VAL A 23 1.50 -2.97 7.73
N ALA A 24 1.34 -2.57 8.97
CA ALA A 24 0.08 -2.10 9.53
C ALA A 24 0.19 -0.63 9.95
N ALA A 25 -0.96 0.05 10.00
CA ALA A 25 -1.09 1.35 10.65
C ALA A 25 -2.49 1.48 11.27
N VAL A 26 -2.69 2.50 12.10
CA VAL A 26 -4.00 2.72 12.73
C VAL A 26 -5.04 3.01 11.64
N GLY A 27 -6.06 2.16 11.58
CA GLY A 27 -7.17 2.30 10.65
C GLY A 27 -8.44 2.90 11.26
N GLY A 28 -8.39 3.23 12.54
CA GLY A 28 -9.50 3.81 13.28
C GLY A 28 -9.84 3.04 14.58
N PRO A 29 -10.82 3.54 15.33
CA PRO A 29 -11.63 4.72 15.00
C PRO A 29 -10.79 6.01 14.97
N MET A 30 -11.06 6.85 14.00
CA MET A 30 -10.44 8.19 13.91
C MET A 30 -11.46 9.22 13.42
N ASP A 31 -11.29 10.45 13.87
CA ASP A 31 -12.12 11.55 13.44
C ASP A 31 -11.71 12.02 12.03
N ALA A 32 -12.68 12.27 11.21
CA ALA A 32 -12.53 12.84 9.88
C ALA A 32 -13.59 13.92 9.65
N TYR A 33 -13.32 14.83 8.74
CA TYR A 33 -14.29 15.86 8.35
C TYR A 33 -14.95 15.45 7.04
N ASP A 34 -16.27 15.36 7.07
CA ASP A 34 -17.07 15.14 5.88
C ASP A 34 -17.40 16.47 5.23
N PHE A 35 -16.85 16.71 4.06
CA PHE A 35 -17.04 17.94 3.31
C PHE A 35 -18.43 18.05 2.65
N GLU A 36 -19.14 16.92 2.47
CA GLU A 36 -20.49 16.92 1.90
C GLU A 36 -21.51 17.37 2.94
N THR A 37 -21.39 16.88 4.16
CA THR A 37 -22.31 17.23 5.27
C THR A 37 -21.83 18.39 6.12
N GLY A 38 -20.55 18.78 6.01
CA GLY A 38 -19.94 19.82 6.83
C GLY A 38 -19.75 19.42 8.30
N THR A 39 -19.71 18.14 8.62
CA THR A 39 -19.64 17.61 9.99
C THR A 39 -18.44 16.73 10.22
N ASN A 40 -18.03 16.61 11.49
CA ASN A 40 -17.06 15.60 11.90
C ASN A 40 -17.76 14.23 11.97
N ILE A 41 -17.10 13.26 11.39
CA ILE A 41 -17.54 11.85 11.41
C ILE A 41 -16.43 10.98 12.01
N ASN A 42 -16.83 9.84 12.56
CA ASN A 42 -15.88 8.80 12.97
C ASN A 42 -15.78 7.74 11.87
N THR A 43 -14.56 7.40 11.48
CA THR A 43 -14.31 6.51 10.34
C THR A 43 -13.34 5.40 10.70
N ASN A 44 -13.50 4.26 10.05
CA ASN A 44 -12.63 3.09 10.16
C ASN A 44 -12.30 2.55 8.77
N GLY A 45 -11.11 2.02 8.59
CA GLY A 45 -10.76 1.33 7.35
C GLY A 45 -9.27 1.17 7.15
N THR A 46 -8.88 0.19 6.35
CA THR A 46 -7.52 0.11 5.79
C THR A 46 -7.23 1.32 4.89
N SER A 47 -8.30 1.95 4.36
CA SER A 47 -8.23 3.23 3.62
C SER A 47 -7.73 4.38 4.46
N ASN A 48 -7.90 4.34 5.79
CA ASN A 48 -7.34 5.32 6.72
C ASN A 48 -5.88 4.98 7.07
N ALA A 49 -5.56 3.70 7.22
CA ALA A 49 -4.21 3.24 7.52
C ALA A 49 -3.22 3.52 6.37
N THR A 50 -3.67 3.38 5.14
CA THR A 50 -2.82 3.54 3.95
C THR A 50 -2.23 4.95 3.80
N PRO A 51 -3.00 6.04 3.87
CA PRO A 51 -2.45 7.39 3.78
C PRO A 51 -1.54 7.76 4.97
N LEU A 52 -1.74 7.16 6.14
CA LEU A 52 -0.78 7.35 7.25
C LEU A 52 0.60 6.82 6.87
N VAL A 53 0.68 5.60 6.33
CA VAL A 53 1.97 5.04 5.86
C VAL A 53 2.56 5.88 4.74
N ALA A 54 1.74 6.36 3.81
CA ALA A 54 2.21 7.27 2.76
C ALA A 54 2.79 8.57 3.34
N GLY A 55 2.12 9.15 4.35
CA GLY A 55 2.62 10.32 5.08
C GLY A 55 3.94 10.04 5.82
N PHE A 56 4.07 8.88 6.44
CA PHE A 56 5.32 8.48 7.12
C PHE A 56 6.49 8.33 6.14
N LEU A 57 6.24 7.76 4.97
CA LEU A 57 7.23 7.67 3.90
C LEU A 57 7.61 9.05 3.35
N ALA A 58 6.66 9.98 3.25
CA ALA A 58 6.94 11.35 2.85
C ALA A 58 7.81 12.08 3.88
N LEU A 59 7.54 11.92 5.17
CA LEU A 59 8.38 12.45 6.25
C LEU A 59 9.79 11.86 6.21
N ALA A 60 9.90 10.54 6.02
CA ALA A 60 11.19 9.88 5.87
C ALA A 60 11.94 10.40 4.65
N LYS A 61 11.27 10.58 3.51
CA LYS A 61 11.88 11.15 2.29
C LYS A 61 12.33 12.58 2.48
N GLN A 62 11.57 13.38 3.23
CA GLN A 62 11.98 14.75 3.60
C GLN A 62 13.24 14.74 4.46
N LYS A 63 13.30 13.84 5.45
CA LYS A 63 14.46 13.68 6.34
C LYS A 63 15.69 13.14 5.60
N TRP A 64 15.49 12.22 4.68
CA TRP A 64 16.50 11.48 3.96
C TRP A 64 16.36 11.69 2.43
N PRO A 65 16.63 12.91 1.92
CA PRO A 65 16.31 13.27 0.53
C PRO A 65 17.05 12.45 -0.52
N ASN A 66 18.20 11.89 -0.17
CA ASN A 66 19.03 11.07 -1.07
C ASN A 66 18.66 9.58 -1.02
N ALA A 67 17.81 9.15 -0.09
CA ALA A 67 17.37 7.75 -0.03
C ALA A 67 16.59 7.36 -1.29
N THR A 68 16.86 6.19 -1.82
CA THR A 68 16.08 5.63 -2.92
C THR A 68 14.71 5.15 -2.43
N SER A 69 13.79 4.89 -3.36
CA SER A 69 12.49 4.32 -3.01
C SER A 69 12.62 2.95 -2.33
N ASN A 70 13.57 2.13 -2.80
CA ASN A 70 13.82 0.83 -2.19
C ASN A 70 14.36 0.97 -0.76
N GLN A 71 15.30 1.89 -0.53
CA GLN A 71 15.83 2.16 0.80
C GLN A 71 14.75 2.68 1.76
N LEU A 72 13.79 3.47 1.28
CA LEU A 72 12.64 3.89 2.10
C LEU A 72 11.69 2.73 2.41
N LEU A 73 11.51 1.78 1.49
CA LEU A 73 10.75 0.56 1.75
C LEU A 73 11.47 -0.38 2.72
N GLN A 74 12.79 -0.51 2.59
CA GLN A 74 13.62 -1.22 3.57
C GLN A 74 13.48 -0.57 4.96
N LEU A 75 13.62 0.75 5.04
CA LEU A 75 13.44 1.50 6.27
C LEU A 75 12.06 1.22 6.90
N LEU A 76 10.98 1.29 6.12
CA LEU A 76 9.63 1.01 6.58
C LEU A 76 9.49 -0.39 7.19
N THR A 77 10.06 -1.40 6.55
CA THR A 77 9.94 -2.80 7.01
C THR A 77 10.83 -3.10 8.20
N HIS A 78 12.04 -2.52 8.25
CA HIS A 78 13.00 -2.76 9.33
C HIS A 78 12.71 -1.97 10.60
N THR A 79 12.00 -0.84 10.50
CA THR A 79 11.64 -0.02 11.66
C THR A 79 10.22 -0.27 12.17
N ALA A 80 9.46 -1.15 11.51
CA ALA A 80 8.10 -1.49 11.94
C ALA A 80 8.11 -2.13 13.35
N ARG A 81 7.17 -1.69 14.18
CA ARG A 81 7.01 -2.22 15.55
C ARG A 81 6.27 -3.54 15.54
N THR A 82 6.89 -4.55 16.12
CA THR A 82 6.28 -5.87 16.29
C THR A 82 6.81 -6.53 17.55
N ASP A 83 5.98 -7.32 18.19
CA ASP A 83 6.35 -8.24 19.28
C ASP A 83 6.76 -9.62 18.75
N GLN A 84 6.67 -9.82 17.43
CA GLN A 84 6.98 -11.07 16.75
C GLN A 84 8.22 -10.91 15.88
N SER A 85 9.00 -11.97 15.74
CA SER A 85 10.12 -11.97 14.82
C SER A 85 9.65 -12.17 13.38
N GLY A 86 9.96 -11.22 12.51
CA GLY A 86 9.73 -11.33 11.07
C GLY A 86 8.31 -11.00 10.64
N TRP A 87 8.06 -11.28 9.38
CA TRP A 87 6.78 -11.00 8.73
C TRP A 87 5.67 -11.98 9.14
N ASN A 88 4.44 -11.48 9.28
CA ASN A 88 3.25 -12.31 9.43
C ASN A 88 2.11 -11.81 8.53
N LYS A 89 1.17 -12.71 8.20
CA LYS A 89 0.09 -12.43 7.26
C LYS A 89 -0.95 -11.41 7.73
N TYR A 90 -0.97 -11.03 9.00
CA TYR A 90 -1.99 -10.17 9.58
C TYR A 90 -1.59 -8.70 9.63
N ILE A 91 -0.34 -8.42 10.02
CA ILE A 91 0.20 -7.07 10.18
C ILE A 91 1.49 -6.85 9.39
N GLY A 92 1.88 -7.81 8.55
CA GLY A 92 3.12 -7.73 7.79
C GLY A 92 4.35 -7.76 8.70
N TYR A 93 5.25 -6.81 8.49
CA TYR A 93 6.44 -6.62 9.33
C TYR A 93 6.13 -5.91 10.67
N GLY A 94 4.89 -5.44 10.87
CA GLY A 94 4.46 -4.76 12.08
C GLY A 94 3.79 -3.42 11.84
N GLY A 95 3.51 -2.70 12.90
CA GLY A 95 2.98 -1.33 12.85
C GLY A 95 4.04 -0.34 12.38
N ALA A 96 3.74 0.45 11.35
CA ALA A 96 4.65 1.48 10.85
C ALA A 96 4.98 2.51 11.94
N ASP A 97 6.27 2.80 12.13
CA ASP A 97 6.77 3.72 13.15
C ASP A 97 7.47 4.94 12.53
N PRO A 98 6.78 6.07 12.37
CA PRO A 98 7.37 7.26 11.80
C PRO A 98 8.53 7.81 12.63
N GLY A 99 8.49 7.66 13.95
CA GLY A 99 9.57 8.08 14.85
C GLY A 99 10.85 7.30 14.58
N ALA A 100 10.76 5.98 14.47
CA ALA A 100 11.91 5.16 14.13
C ALA A 100 12.42 5.45 12.70
N MET A 101 11.51 5.67 11.73
CA MET A 101 11.90 5.98 10.34
C MET A 101 12.70 7.27 10.21
N VAL A 102 12.37 8.33 10.96
CA VAL A 102 13.12 9.60 10.89
C VAL A 102 14.42 9.59 11.70
N ASN A 103 14.58 8.61 12.60
CA ASN A 103 15.77 8.46 13.44
C ASN A 103 16.73 7.35 12.97
N THR A 104 16.39 6.63 11.89
CA THR A 104 17.21 5.55 11.36
C THR A 104 17.69 5.93 9.96
N ASP A 105 19.00 5.92 9.73
CA ASP A 105 19.57 6.25 8.43
C ASP A 105 19.30 5.12 7.42
N PRO A 106 18.53 5.37 6.33
CA PRO A 106 18.23 4.36 5.34
C PRO A 106 19.42 3.95 4.46
N SER A 107 20.52 4.71 4.46
CA SER A 107 21.72 4.39 3.67
C SER A 107 22.40 3.08 4.10
N GLN A 108 22.11 2.61 5.32
CA GLN A 108 22.59 1.32 5.81
C GLN A 108 21.90 0.12 5.15
N TYR A 109 20.78 0.35 4.47
CA TYR A 109 20.03 -0.71 3.79
C TYR A 109 20.39 -0.80 2.30
N PRO A 110 20.32 -1.99 1.72
CA PRO A 110 20.55 -2.16 0.28
C PRO A 110 19.48 -1.44 -0.54
N ASP A 111 19.85 -1.00 -1.75
CA ASP A 111 18.91 -0.44 -2.72
C ASP A 111 18.16 -1.56 -3.46
N GLU A 112 17.47 -2.39 -2.71
CA GLU A 112 16.70 -3.54 -3.18
C GLU A 112 15.28 -3.47 -2.61
N ASN A 113 14.29 -3.86 -3.40
CA ASN A 113 12.91 -3.83 -2.95
C ASN A 113 12.62 -5.00 -1.99
N PRO A 114 12.38 -4.75 -0.69
CA PRO A 114 12.16 -5.83 0.30
C PRO A 114 10.81 -6.54 0.13
N ILE A 115 9.94 -5.99 -0.71
CA ILE A 115 8.56 -6.48 -0.88
C ILE A 115 8.49 -7.48 -2.03
N MET A 116 9.37 -7.36 -3.02
CA MET A 116 9.37 -8.20 -4.23
C MET A 116 9.78 -9.63 -3.96
N ASP A 117 10.66 -9.87 -2.99
CA ASP A 117 11.18 -11.21 -2.68
C ASP A 117 10.58 -11.75 -1.37
N LYS A 118 9.32 -12.08 -1.39
CA LYS A 118 8.69 -12.78 -0.26
C LYS A 118 8.76 -14.31 -0.38
N GLY A 119 9.55 -14.83 -1.30
CA GLY A 119 9.74 -16.28 -1.48
C GLY A 119 8.43 -17.04 -1.76
N ASN A 120 7.47 -16.38 -2.36
CA ASN A 120 6.14 -16.92 -2.63
C ASN A 120 5.74 -16.66 -4.08
N ASP A 121 5.31 -17.69 -4.75
CA ASP A 121 4.86 -17.77 -6.14
C ASP A 121 3.69 -16.85 -6.53
N LEU A 122 3.34 -15.87 -5.70
CA LEU A 122 2.19 -14.98 -5.89
C LEU A 122 2.57 -13.51 -6.12
N GLY A 123 3.85 -13.17 -6.10
CA GLY A 123 4.34 -11.86 -6.53
C GLY A 123 4.79 -11.91 -7.99
N PRO A 124 4.78 -10.80 -8.72
CA PRO A 124 5.37 -10.77 -10.05
C PRO A 124 6.86 -11.11 -9.94
N THR A 125 7.35 -11.92 -10.84
CA THR A 125 8.77 -12.20 -10.98
C THR A 125 9.51 -10.94 -11.44
N ASN A 126 10.83 -10.90 -11.25
CA ASN A 126 11.63 -9.78 -11.79
C ASN A 126 11.46 -9.64 -13.31
N GLU A 127 11.33 -10.75 -14.03
CA GLU A 127 11.13 -10.78 -15.47
C GLU A 127 9.76 -10.18 -15.85
N GLU A 128 8.69 -10.59 -15.18
CA GLU A 128 7.35 -10.02 -15.37
C GLU A 128 7.32 -8.52 -15.04
N THR A 129 8.04 -8.10 -13.99
CA THR A 129 8.17 -6.69 -13.63
C THR A 129 8.89 -5.91 -14.73
N GLN A 130 9.99 -6.44 -15.29
CA GLN A 130 10.71 -5.81 -16.40
C GLN A 130 9.85 -5.74 -17.67
N GLN A 131 9.12 -6.80 -17.99
CA GLN A 131 8.19 -6.83 -19.12
C GLN A 131 7.08 -5.79 -18.96
N TYR A 132 6.54 -5.64 -17.76
CA TYR A 132 5.54 -4.60 -17.44
C TYR A 132 6.12 -3.20 -17.62
N LEU A 133 7.31 -2.94 -17.06
CA LEU A 133 7.98 -1.64 -17.18
C LEU A 133 8.36 -1.32 -18.63
N ALA A 134 8.65 -2.33 -19.42
CA ALA A 134 8.92 -2.19 -20.85
C ALA A 134 7.63 -2.03 -21.71
N GLY A 135 6.45 -2.08 -21.10
CA GLY A 135 5.17 -2.00 -21.81
C GLY A 135 4.84 -3.23 -22.67
N LEU A 136 5.52 -4.35 -22.43
CA LEU A 136 5.32 -5.60 -23.17
C LEU A 136 4.17 -6.43 -22.63
N VAL A 137 3.71 -6.15 -21.42
CA VAL A 137 2.59 -6.83 -20.75
C VAL A 137 1.49 -5.82 -20.53
N ASP A 138 0.32 -6.10 -21.08
CA ASP A 138 -0.90 -5.37 -20.75
C ASP A 138 -1.47 -5.93 -19.44
N PRO A 139 -1.49 -5.14 -18.35
CA PRO A 139 -2.02 -5.63 -17.07
C PRO A 139 -3.50 -6.04 -17.13
N ARG A 140 -4.23 -5.62 -18.18
CA ARG A 140 -5.62 -6.06 -18.43
C ARG A 140 -5.69 -7.52 -18.89
N ASN A 141 -4.61 -8.07 -19.41
CA ASN A 141 -4.52 -9.45 -19.93
C ASN A 141 -3.81 -10.40 -18.97
N ILE A 142 -3.39 -9.92 -17.80
CA ILE A 142 -2.89 -10.81 -16.77
C ILE A 142 -4.08 -11.68 -16.34
N ALA A 143 -3.97 -12.97 -16.59
CA ALA A 143 -4.97 -13.95 -16.16
C ALA A 143 -5.10 -13.84 -14.64
N GLY A 144 -6.09 -13.08 -14.22
CA GLY A 144 -6.44 -12.95 -12.81
C GLY A 144 -6.94 -14.28 -12.28
N ASP A 145 -6.83 -14.46 -10.98
CA ASP A 145 -7.56 -15.48 -10.27
C ASP A 145 -9.03 -15.38 -10.70
N SER A 146 -9.58 -16.43 -11.30
CA SER A 146 -10.96 -16.46 -11.77
C SER A 146 -11.99 -16.28 -10.63
N THR A 147 -11.53 -16.32 -9.38
CA THR A 147 -12.31 -16.04 -8.18
C THR A 147 -12.25 -14.57 -7.76
N TYR A 148 -11.34 -13.77 -8.38
CA TYR A 148 -11.19 -12.37 -8.06
C TYR A 148 -12.18 -11.53 -8.87
N THR A 149 -13.23 -11.07 -8.22
CA THR A 149 -14.11 -10.05 -8.81
C THR A 149 -13.56 -8.67 -8.48
N TYR A 150 -13.00 -8.01 -9.48
CA TYR A 150 -12.58 -6.62 -9.34
C TYR A 150 -13.80 -5.73 -9.10
N ARG A 151 -13.87 -5.10 -7.93
CA ARG A 151 -15.01 -4.26 -7.53
C ARG A 151 -14.84 -2.79 -7.92
N GLY A 152 -13.84 -2.45 -8.70
CA GLY A 152 -13.39 -1.07 -8.78
C GLY A 152 -13.88 -0.26 -9.95
N ILE A 153 -14.38 -0.84 -11.04
CA ILE A 153 -14.77 -0.08 -12.23
C ILE A 153 -16.00 -0.70 -12.86
N ASP A 154 -17.02 0.11 -12.97
CA ASP A 154 -18.15 -0.18 -13.85
C ASP A 154 -17.64 -0.05 -15.30
N GLU A 155 -17.66 -1.17 -16.05
CA GLU A 155 -17.23 -1.19 -17.44
C GLU A 155 -18.04 -0.23 -18.33
N SER A 156 -19.26 0.13 -17.92
CA SER A 156 -20.06 1.14 -18.62
C SER A 156 -19.41 2.51 -18.58
N ILE A 157 -18.75 2.87 -17.49
CA ILE A 157 -18.01 4.14 -17.33
C ILE A 157 -16.79 4.17 -18.25
N LEU A 158 -16.15 3.02 -18.49
CA LEU A 158 -15.00 2.93 -19.40
C LEU A 158 -15.39 3.04 -20.87
N ARG A 159 -16.61 2.61 -21.22
CA ARG A 159 -17.09 2.69 -22.60
C ARG A 159 -17.46 4.10 -23.01
N ASP A 160 -17.89 4.94 -22.05
CA ASP A 160 -18.29 6.34 -22.33
C ASP A 160 -17.08 7.29 -22.45
N THR A 161 -15.88 6.88 -22.09
CA THR A 161 -14.72 7.80 -22.04
C THR A 161 -13.79 7.68 -23.23
N ASP A 162 -14.05 6.95 -24.26
CA ASP A 162 -13.28 6.81 -25.53
C ASP A 162 -11.72 6.89 -25.38
N THR A 163 -11.25 6.84 -24.16
CA THR A 163 -9.85 6.84 -23.78
C THR A 163 -9.50 5.46 -23.24
N ALA A 164 -8.76 4.69 -24.05
CA ALA A 164 -8.07 3.50 -23.58
C ALA A 164 -7.00 3.90 -22.54
N VAL A 165 -7.46 4.32 -21.36
CA VAL A 165 -6.53 4.57 -20.25
C VAL A 165 -6.21 3.22 -19.64
N PRO A 166 -4.92 2.83 -19.57
CA PRO A 166 -4.51 1.65 -18.85
C PRO A 166 -5.08 1.73 -17.44
N MET A 167 -5.87 0.73 -17.05
CA MET A 167 -6.36 0.64 -15.69
C MET A 167 -5.20 0.32 -14.78
N HIS A 168 -4.53 1.35 -14.30
CA HIS A 168 -3.63 1.21 -13.19
C HIS A 168 -4.43 0.91 -11.92
N LEU A 169 -4.04 -0.14 -11.23
CA LEU A 169 -4.45 -0.33 -9.84
C LEU A 169 -4.19 0.98 -9.08
N GLY A 170 -5.27 1.63 -8.64
CA GLY A 170 -5.19 2.91 -7.93
C GLY A 170 -5.57 4.16 -8.69
N THR A 171 -5.88 4.09 -9.98
CA THR A 171 -6.49 5.24 -10.69
C THR A 171 -7.98 5.30 -10.41
N SER A 172 -8.40 6.32 -9.68
CA SER A 172 -9.82 6.57 -9.45
C SER A 172 -10.49 6.95 -10.79
N PRO A 173 -11.69 6.41 -11.10
CA PRO A 173 -12.49 6.84 -12.25
C PRO A 173 -12.72 8.35 -12.31
N ARG A 174 -12.69 9.04 -11.16
CA ARG A 174 -12.84 10.49 -11.07
C ARG A 174 -11.69 11.29 -11.70
N TYR A 175 -10.54 10.70 -11.91
CA TYR A 175 -9.40 11.36 -12.56
C TYR A 175 -9.54 11.46 -14.07
N HIS A 176 -10.46 10.70 -14.69
CA HIS A 176 -10.64 10.65 -16.12
C HIS A 176 -11.85 11.43 -16.63
N ALA A 177 -12.57 12.08 -15.74
CA ALA A 177 -13.77 12.87 -16.07
C ALA A 177 -13.45 14.36 -16.37
N LYS A 178 -12.22 14.69 -16.80
CA LYS A 178 -11.87 16.04 -17.22
C LYS A 178 -11.21 16.01 -18.59
#